data_c971e7932aa167689679a88a1e49654f
#
_entry.id   c971e7932aa167689679a88a1e49654f
#
_cell.length_a   1.000
_cell.length_b   1.000
_cell.length_c   1.000
_cell.angle_alpha   90.00
_cell.angle_beta   90.00
_cell.angle_gamma   90.00
#
_symmetry.space_group_name_H-M   'P 1'
#
loop_
_entity.id
_entity.type
_entity.pdbx_description
1 polymer ?
#
loop_
_entity_poly.entity_id
_entity_poly.type
_entity_poly.pdbx_seq_one_letter_code
_entity_poly.pdbx_strand_id
1 'polypeptide(L)'
;AELCRSKHILVNVVDVKKDCDFYFPAIIKQGEVVVSVSTGGNSPMLASKIKKDIRQTLRTDYGQIADELGAIREKILAEEPDERARKRRFAAIVEAKMQEQRIRIGTRGSRLAQIQTDMVIEQLKKHYPDVQFEKVIVTTKGDKQKEAAISSFGGKAVFVEEIEEALLDGTI
;
A
#
# COMPACT_ATOMS: atom_id res chain seq x y z
N ALA A 1 -11.20 -25.28 23.04
CA ALA A 1 -12.37 -24.59 22.45
C ALA A 1 -13.55 -24.53 23.44
N GLU A 2 -14.01 -25.66 24.02
CA GLU A 2 -15.20 -25.71 24.89
C GLU A 2 -15.12 -24.78 26.11
N LEU A 3 -13.99 -24.73 26.83
CA LEU A 3 -13.80 -23.82 27.95
C LEU A 3 -13.93 -22.36 27.58
N CYS A 4 -13.48 -21.97 26.39
CA CYS A 4 -13.62 -20.59 25.91
C CYS A 4 -15.07 -20.29 25.54
N ARG A 5 -15.74 -21.23 24.85
CA ARG A 5 -17.16 -21.09 24.49
C ARG A 5 -18.06 -20.98 25.70
N SER A 6 -17.78 -21.76 26.77
CA SER A 6 -18.55 -21.64 28.02
C SER A 6 -18.40 -20.27 28.71
N LYS A 7 -17.35 -19.51 28.35
CA LYS A 7 -17.12 -18.14 28.82
C LYS A 7 -17.46 -17.08 27.78
N HIS A 8 -18.15 -17.41 26.68
CA HIS A 8 -18.48 -16.53 25.57
C HIS A 8 -17.25 -15.89 24.92
N ILE A 9 -16.10 -16.59 24.88
CA ILE A 9 -14.89 -16.15 24.22
C ILE A 9 -14.79 -16.83 22.87
N LEU A 10 -14.69 -16.03 21.80
CA LEU A 10 -14.47 -16.52 20.44
C LEU A 10 -13.12 -17.20 20.30
N VAL A 11 -13.07 -18.33 19.59
CA VAL A 11 -11.89 -19.17 19.44
C VAL A 11 -11.52 -19.35 17.99
N ASN A 12 -10.23 -19.25 17.71
CA ASN A 12 -9.63 -19.75 16.47
C ASN A 12 -8.56 -20.78 16.86
N VAL A 13 -8.71 -22.01 16.36
CA VAL A 13 -7.79 -23.11 16.60
C VAL A 13 -7.03 -23.40 15.33
N VAL A 14 -5.70 -23.33 15.40
CA VAL A 14 -4.81 -23.59 14.26
C VAL A 14 -5.04 -25.00 13.75
N ASP A 15 -5.22 -25.15 12.44
CA ASP A 15 -5.43 -26.39 11.71
C ASP A 15 -6.65 -27.24 12.12
N VAL A 16 -7.54 -26.72 12.98
CA VAL A 16 -8.76 -27.45 13.43
C VAL A 16 -10.01 -26.62 13.11
N LYS A 17 -10.40 -26.64 11.83
CA LYS A 17 -11.53 -25.83 11.32
C LYS A 17 -12.83 -25.98 12.14
N LYS A 18 -13.21 -27.19 12.56
CA LYS A 18 -14.43 -27.45 13.30
C LYS A 18 -14.50 -26.77 14.68
N ASP A 19 -13.36 -26.41 15.23
CA ASP A 19 -13.23 -25.78 16.55
C ASP A 19 -13.06 -24.26 16.47
N CYS A 20 -13.16 -23.68 15.27
CA CYS A 20 -13.04 -22.25 15.05
C CYS A 20 -14.41 -21.57 15.03
N ASP A 21 -14.53 -20.45 15.75
CA ASP A 21 -15.68 -19.55 15.68
C ASP A 21 -15.48 -18.43 14.64
N PHE A 22 -14.21 -18.16 14.24
CA PHE A 22 -13.83 -17.22 13.20
C PHE A 22 -12.54 -17.63 12.52
N TYR A 23 -12.22 -16.99 11.39
CA TYR A 23 -10.98 -17.20 10.64
C TYR A 23 -10.30 -15.88 10.35
N PHE A 24 -8.97 -15.83 10.51
CA PHE A 24 -8.16 -14.70 10.05
C PHE A 24 -8.04 -14.73 8.52
N PRO A 25 -8.44 -13.68 7.81
CA PRO A 25 -8.23 -13.60 6.38
C PRO A 25 -6.77 -13.29 6.03
N ALA A 26 -6.37 -13.61 4.80
CA ALA A 26 -5.17 -13.04 4.20
C ALA A 26 -5.47 -11.58 3.83
N ILE A 27 -4.64 -10.63 4.25
CA ILE A 27 -4.89 -9.20 4.07
C ILE A 27 -3.84 -8.54 3.16
N ILE A 28 -4.30 -7.57 2.35
CA ILE A 28 -3.49 -6.55 1.69
C ILE A 28 -3.80 -5.24 2.40
N LYS A 29 -2.79 -4.52 2.83
CA LYS A 29 -2.96 -3.22 3.48
C LYS A 29 -2.22 -2.14 2.70
N GLN A 30 -2.91 -1.00 2.48
CA GLN A 30 -2.36 0.22 1.90
C GLN A 30 -2.91 1.40 2.74
N GLY A 31 -2.10 1.93 3.66
CA GLY A 31 -2.60 2.89 4.64
C GLY A 31 -3.79 2.34 5.43
N GLU A 32 -4.92 3.03 5.39
CA GLU A 32 -6.17 2.60 6.02
C GLU A 32 -7.03 1.68 5.13
N VAL A 33 -6.68 1.53 3.85
CA VAL A 33 -7.39 0.60 2.95
C VAL A 33 -6.95 -0.83 3.21
N VAL A 34 -7.91 -1.70 3.46
CA VAL A 34 -7.69 -3.13 3.71
C VAL A 34 -8.53 -3.96 2.75
N VAL A 35 -7.88 -4.85 2.01
CA VAL A 35 -8.55 -5.91 1.23
C VAL A 35 -8.30 -7.24 1.92
N SER A 36 -9.36 -7.96 2.24
CA SER A 36 -9.28 -9.24 2.93
C SER A 36 -9.77 -10.38 2.06
N VAL A 37 -9.06 -11.51 2.09
CA VAL A 37 -9.39 -12.73 1.35
C VAL A 37 -9.54 -13.87 2.34
N SER A 38 -10.73 -14.45 2.40
CA SER A 38 -11.02 -15.62 3.24
C SER A 38 -11.55 -16.77 2.39
N THR A 39 -11.14 -17.98 2.73
CA THR A 39 -11.69 -19.24 2.18
C THR A 39 -12.53 -19.99 3.21
N GLY A 40 -12.98 -19.32 4.28
CA GLY A 40 -13.75 -19.92 5.36
C GLY A 40 -12.99 -21.07 6.05
N GLY A 41 -11.66 -20.96 6.19
CA GLY A 41 -10.81 -22.01 6.77
C GLY A 41 -10.57 -23.22 5.87
N ASN A 42 -11.03 -23.23 4.61
CA ASN A 42 -10.84 -24.39 3.71
C ASN A 42 -9.43 -24.47 3.13
N SER A 43 -8.80 -23.34 2.80
CA SER A 43 -7.46 -23.34 2.20
C SER A 43 -6.72 -22.01 2.41
N PRO A 44 -5.88 -21.91 3.45
CA PRO A 44 -5.02 -20.74 3.65
C PRO A 44 -4.08 -20.47 2.45
N MET A 45 -3.60 -21.53 1.79
CA MET A 45 -2.76 -21.41 0.59
C MET A 45 -3.51 -20.77 -0.58
N LEU A 46 -4.78 -21.15 -0.80
CA LEU A 46 -5.61 -20.54 -1.85
C LEU A 46 -5.88 -19.06 -1.53
N ALA A 47 -6.20 -18.74 -0.26
CA ALA A 47 -6.37 -17.35 0.16
C ALA A 47 -5.09 -16.51 -0.08
N SER A 48 -3.91 -17.07 0.21
CA SER A 48 -2.63 -16.44 -0.05
C SER A 48 -2.35 -16.24 -1.54
N LYS A 49 -2.70 -17.22 -2.38
CA LYS A 49 -2.56 -17.11 -3.85
C LYS A 49 -3.48 -16.02 -4.41
N ILE A 50 -4.76 -16.03 -4.04
CA ILE A 50 -5.72 -15.01 -4.46
C ILE A 50 -5.26 -13.60 -4.00
N LYS A 51 -4.78 -13.48 -2.75
CA LYS A 51 -4.18 -12.24 -2.24
C LYS A 51 -3.05 -11.73 -3.15
N LYS A 52 -2.15 -12.63 -3.59
CA LYS A 52 -1.04 -12.26 -4.48
C LYS A 52 -1.56 -11.77 -5.83
N ASP A 53 -2.54 -12.45 -6.42
CA ASP A 53 -3.12 -12.09 -7.70
C ASP A 53 -3.85 -10.73 -7.63
N ILE A 54 -4.64 -10.50 -6.56
CA ILE A 54 -5.27 -9.19 -6.32
C ILE A 54 -4.22 -8.09 -6.16
N ARG A 55 -3.14 -8.33 -5.40
CA ARG A 55 -2.10 -7.34 -5.16
C ARG A 55 -1.43 -6.86 -6.46
N GLN A 56 -1.28 -7.73 -7.46
CA GLN A 56 -0.69 -7.40 -8.75
C GLN A 56 -1.58 -6.49 -9.62
N THR A 57 -2.90 -6.52 -9.40
CA THR A 57 -3.88 -5.73 -10.16
C THR A 57 -4.38 -4.50 -9.39
N LEU A 58 -4.10 -4.44 -8.08
CA LEU A 58 -4.56 -3.34 -7.24
C LEU A 58 -3.68 -2.11 -7.49
N ARG A 59 -4.30 -0.94 -7.69
CA ARG A 59 -3.57 0.34 -7.69
C ARG A 59 -2.77 0.48 -6.39
N THR A 60 -1.60 1.08 -6.48
CA THR A 60 -0.69 1.22 -5.35
C THR A 60 -0.97 2.46 -4.48
N ASP A 61 -1.85 3.35 -4.92
CA ASP A 61 -2.14 4.65 -4.30
C ASP A 61 -3.48 4.74 -3.55
N TYR A 62 -4.21 3.63 -3.39
CA TYR A 62 -5.50 3.66 -2.68
C TYR A 62 -5.40 4.18 -1.24
N GLY A 63 -4.32 3.87 -0.53
CA GLY A 63 -4.08 4.40 0.83
C GLY A 63 -4.02 5.91 0.83
N GLN A 64 -3.24 6.50 -0.07
CA GLN A 64 -3.10 7.95 -0.20
C GLN A 64 -4.43 8.61 -0.62
N ILE A 65 -5.15 8.02 -1.58
CA ILE A 65 -6.48 8.50 -1.96
C ILE A 65 -7.44 8.48 -0.76
N ALA A 66 -7.41 7.43 0.05
CA ALA A 66 -8.25 7.34 1.24
C ALA A 66 -7.92 8.43 2.27
N ASP A 67 -6.64 8.72 2.49
CA ASP A 67 -6.19 9.78 3.41
C ASP A 67 -6.63 11.17 2.91
N GLU A 68 -6.47 11.45 1.61
CA GLU A 68 -6.92 12.71 0.98
C GLU A 68 -8.45 12.87 1.07
N LEU A 69 -9.20 11.80 0.82
CA LEU A 69 -10.66 11.80 0.94
C LEU A 69 -11.09 11.99 2.41
N GLY A 70 -10.37 11.41 3.36
CA GLY A 70 -10.58 11.60 4.79
C GLY A 70 -10.43 13.06 5.20
N ALA A 71 -9.36 13.73 4.76
CA ALA A 71 -9.12 15.15 5.03
C ALA A 71 -10.21 16.08 4.45
N ILE A 72 -10.75 15.72 3.27
CA ILE A 72 -11.82 16.50 2.62
C ILE A 72 -13.18 16.24 3.28
N ARG A 73 -13.39 15.06 3.87
CA ARG A 73 -14.67 14.64 4.42
C ARG A 73 -15.21 15.60 5.47
N GLU A 74 -14.40 15.98 6.45
CA GLU A 74 -14.82 16.88 7.53
C GLU A 74 -15.28 18.23 6.98
N LYS A 75 -14.56 18.77 5.99
CA LYS A 75 -14.91 20.02 5.32
C LYS A 75 -16.26 19.93 4.62
N ILE A 76 -16.50 18.86 3.83
CA ILE A 76 -17.77 18.68 3.13
C ILE A 76 -18.93 18.52 4.11
N LEU A 77 -18.73 17.80 5.21
CA LEU A 77 -19.76 17.63 6.24
C LEU A 77 -20.15 18.96 6.93
N ALA A 78 -19.19 19.88 7.07
CA ALA A 78 -19.43 21.20 7.65
C ALA A 78 -20.11 22.17 6.67
N GLU A 79 -19.74 22.10 5.39
CA GLU A 79 -20.21 23.04 4.36
C GLU A 79 -21.58 22.69 3.76
N GLU A 80 -21.92 21.39 3.67
CA GLU A 80 -23.10 20.93 2.96
C GLU A 80 -24.06 20.19 3.88
N PRO A 81 -25.16 20.80 4.31
CA PRO A 81 -26.13 20.17 5.21
C PRO A 81 -27.02 19.12 4.52
N ASP A 82 -27.25 19.22 3.21
CA ASP A 82 -28.08 18.24 2.48
C ASP A 82 -27.32 16.93 2.22
N GLU A 83 -27.86 15.83 2.71
CA GLU A 83 -27.25 14.49 2.58
C GLU A 83 -27.09 14.06 1.11
N ARG A 84 -28.09 14.35 0.26
CA ARG A 84 -28.02 13.96 -1.17
C ARG A 84 -26.98 14.77 -1.93
N ALA A 85 -26.84 16.06 -1.60
CA ALA A 85 -25.80 16.91 -2.17
C ALA A 85 -24.42 16.47 -1.71
N ARG A 86 -24.24 16.16 -0.41
CA ARG A 86 -22.98 15.57 0.09
C ARG A 86 -22.59 14.30 -0.64
N LYS A 87 -23.53 13.37 -0.82
CA LYS A 87 -23.27 12.09 -1.51
C LYS A 87 -22.83 12.31 -2.96
N ARG A 88 -23.49 13.23 -3.70
CA ARG A 88 -23.07 13.58 -5.07
C ARG A 88 -21.67 14.20 -5.10
N ARG A 89 -21.38 15.14 -4.17
CA ARG A 89 -20.08 15.80 -4.08
C ARG A 89 -18.96 14.80 -3.78
N PHE A 90 -19.19 13.88 -2.82
CA PHE A 90 -18.23 12.80 -2.54
C PHE A 90 -18.01 11.89 -3.75
N ALA A 91 -19.08 11.46 -4.42
CA ALA A 91 -18.96 10.60 -5.60
C ALA A 91 -18.14 11.27 -6.71
N ALA A 92 -18.36 12.56 -6.98
CA ALA A 92 -17.59 13.30 -7.97
C ALA A 92 -16.10 13.40 -7.62
N ILE A 93 -15.77 13.63 -6.32
CA ILE A 93 -14.37 13.72 -5.87
C ILE A 93 -13.69 12.34 -5.95
N VAL A 94 -14.38 11.27 -5.54
CA VAL A 94 -13.85 9.91 -5.65
C VAL A 94 -13.55 9.58 -7.11
N GLU A 95 -14.49 9.87 -8.01
CA GLU A 95 -14.30 9.62 -9.46
C GLU A 95 -13.11 10.39 -10.02
N ALA A 96 -12.97 11.69 -9.69
CA ALA A 96 -11.83 12.49 -10.11
C ALA A 96 -10.50 11.91 -9.59
N LYS A 97 -10.44 11.51 -8.30
CA LYS A 97 -9.26 10.88 -7.72
C LYS A 97 -8.93 9.52 -8.33
N MET A 98 -9.94 8.75 -8.69
CA MET A 98 -9.74 7.45 -9.35
C MET A 98 -9.24 7.59 -10.79
N GLN A 99 -9.50 8.71 -11.46
CA GLN A 99 -9.00 9.01 -12.81
C GLN A 99 -7.59 9.60 -12.80
N GLU A 100 -7.14 10.19 -11.69
CA GLU A 100 -5.76 10.65 -11.56
C GLU A 100 -4.79 9.47 -11.74
N GLN A 101 -3.90 9.56 -12.73
CA GLN A 101 -2.79 8.60 -12.87
C GLN A 101 -1.62 9.08 -12.03
N ARG A 102 -1.21 8.26 -11.06
CA ARG A 102 -0.05 8.52 -10.19
C ARG A 102 1.01 7.44 -10.39
N ILE A 103 2.24 7.88 -10.60
CA ILE A 103 3.41 6.99 -10.70
C ILE A 103 4.38 7.35 -9.59
N ARG A 104 4.66 6.39 -8.71
CA ARG A 104 5.69 6.53 -7.68
C ARG A 104 7.04 6.12 -8.24
N ILE A 105 8.05 6.94 -7.99
CA ILE A 105 9.42 6.72 -8.44
C ILE A 105 10.30 6.58 -7.21
N GLY A 106 10.80 5.37 -6.97
CA GLY A 106 11.73 5.09 -5.89
C GLY A 106 13.10 5.72 -6.13
N THR A 107 13.67 6.28 -5.09
CA THR A 107 15.04 6.81 -5.11
C THR A 107 15.73 6.61 -3.77
N ARG A 108 17.06 6.58 -3.79
CA ARG A 108 17.88 6.55 -2.57
C ARG A 108 17.88 7.90 -1.87
N GLY A 109 18.19 7.88 -0.56
CA GLY A 109 18.30 9.10 0.26
C GLY A 109 19.48 10.01 -0.08
N SER A 110 20.46 9.59 -0.91
CA SER A 110 21.61 10.40 -1.26
C SER A 110 21.22 11.60 -2.14
N ARG A 111 21.89 12.75 -1.92
CA ARG A 111 21.64 13.99 -2.66
C ARG A 111 21.72 13.80 -4.17
N LEU A 112 22.72 13.03 -4.65
CA LEU A 112 22.91 12.78 -6.07
C LEU A 112 21.73 11.97 -6.65
N ALA A 113 21.32 10.89 -5.97
CA ALA A 113 20.19 10.06 -6.43
C ALA A 113 18.89 10.88 -6.51
N GLN A 114 18.63 11.73 -5.52
CA GLN A 114 17.45 12.58 -5.53
C GLN A 114 17.46 13.59 -6.68
N ILE A 115 18.61 14.24 -6.97
CA ILE A 115 18.74 15.17 -8.11
C ILE A 115 18.51 14.42 -9.43
N GLN A 116 19.07 13.22 -9.60
CA GLN A 116 18.86 12.42 -10.80
C GLN A 116 17.39 12.03 -10.98
N THR A 117 16.73 11.66 -9.89
CA THR A 117 15.29 11.34 -9.92
C THR A 117 14.45 12.57 -10.28
N ASP A 118 14.77 13.74 -9.73
CA ASP A 118 14.06 14.98 -10.07
C ASP A 118 14.21 15.32 -11.57
N MET A 119 15.40 15.16 -12.13
CA MET A 119 15.64 15.35 -13.58
C MET A 119 14.80 14.38 -14.43
N VAL A 120 14.69 13.11 -14.02
CA VAL A 120 13.85 12.12 -14.69
C VAL A 120 12.38 12.52 -14.61
N ILE A 121 11.89 12.90 -13.42
CA ILE A 121 10.50 13.36 -13.22
C ILE A 121 10.19 14.56 -14.11
N GLU A 122 11.10 15.54 -14.21
CA GLU A 122 10.90 16.69 -15.07
C GLU A 122 10.80 16.33 -16.56
N GLN A 123 11.57 15.35 -17.01
CA GLN A 123 11.45 14.86 -18.38
C GLN A 123 10.14 14.10 -18.61
N LEU A 124 9.75 13.23 -17.66
CA LEU A 124 8.49 12.49 -17.75
C LEU A 124 7.28 13.43 -17.78
N LYS A 125 7.25 14.48 -16.97
CA LYS A 125 6.17 15.48 -16.96
C LYS A 125 5.99 16.18 -18.30
N LYS A 126 7.04 16.36 -19.09
CA LYS A 126 6.94 16.95 -20.46
C LYS A 126 6.19 16.03 -21.42
N HIS A 127 6.34 14.71 -21.26
CA HIS A 127 5.71 13.72 -22.15
C HIS A 127 4.35 13.24 -21.62
N TYR A 128 4.12 13.33 -20.31
CA TYR A 128 2.91 12.85 -19.62
C TYR A 128 2.39 13.93 -18.66
N PRO A 129 1.82 15.04 -19.19
CA PRO A 129 1.41 16.19 -18.38
C PRO A 129 0.27 15.86 -17.40
N ASP A 130 -0.58 14.88 -17.73
CA ASP A 130 -1.74 14.47 -16.92
C ASP A 130 -1.40 13.44 -15.85
N VAL A 131 -0.12 12.98 -15.78
CA VAL A 131 0.35 12.01 -14.81
C VAL A 131 1.02 12.71 -13.64
N GLN A 132 0.62 12.36 -12.42
CA GLN A 132 1.28 12.81 -11.20
C GLN A 132 2.46 11.89 -10.90
N PHE A 133 3.66 12.46 -10.75
CA PHE A 133 4.87 11.74 -10.35
C PHE A 133 5.22 12.07 -8.92
N GLU A 134 5.33 11.05 -8.07
CA GLU A 134 5.70 11.15 -6.67
C GLU A 134 7.07 10.51 -6.45
N LYS A 135 7.97 11.24 -5.80
CA LYS A 135 9.27 10.73 -5.42
C LYS A 135 9.22 10.08 -4.04
N VAL A 136 9.57 8.79 -3.96
CA VAL A 136 9.62 8.01 -2.72
C VAL A 136 11.05 7.69 -2.36
N ILE A 137 11.49 8.09 -1.16
CA ILE A 137 12.85 7.81 -0.69
C ILE A 137 12.87 6.42 -0.05
N VAL A 138 13.64 5.50 -0.67
CA VAL A 138 13.90 4.16 -0.13
C VAL A 138 15.25 4.18 0.60
N THR A 139 15.21 3.83 1.88
CA THR A 139 16.44 3.76 2.70
C THR A 139 17.08 2.39 2.52
N THR A 140 18.27 2.34 1.92
CA THR A 140 18.99 1.09 1.70
C THR A 140 19.95 0.76 2.86
N LYS A 141 20.33 -0.53 3.02
CA LYS A 141 21.35 -0.97 3.99
C LYS A 141 22.66 -0.22 3.79
N GLY A 142 23.02 0.04 2.53
CA GLY A 142 24.22 0.82 2.19
C GLY A 142 24.14 2.28 2.62
N ASP A 143 22.96 2.89 2.70
CA ASP A 143 22.80 4.26 3.21
C ASP A 143 22.93 4.35 4.74
N LYS A 144 22.63 3.24 5.45
CA LYS A 144 22.76 3.14 6.92
C LYS A 144 24.19 2.90 7.39
N GLN A 145 25.04 2.30 6.54
CA GLN A 145 26.43 1.93 6.87
C GLN A 145 27.45 2.81 6.17
N LYS A 146 27.34 4.12 6.33
CA LYS A 146 28.22 5.11 5.68
C LYS A 146 29.72 4.97 5.98
N GLU A 147 30.11 4.19 7.00
CA GLU A 147 31.51 4.07 7.48
C GLU A 147 32.22 2.79 7.02
N ALA A 148 31.51 1.80 6.46
CA ALA A 148 32.12 0.58 5.95
C ALA A 148 32.57 0.75 4.49
N ALA A 149 33.80 0.41 4.18
CA ALA A 149 34.32 0.48 2.83
C ALA A 149 33.47 -0.35 1.84
N ILE A 150 33.04 0.26 0.75
CA ILE A 150 32.21 -0.37 -0.31
C ILE A 150 32.80 -1.68 -0.84
N SER A 151 34.13 -1.83 -0.73
CA SER A 151 34.86 -3.03 -1.12
C SER A 151 34.59 -4.29 -0.26
N SER A 152 34.03 -4.13 0.96
CA SER A 152 33.74 -5.24 1.87
C SER A 152 32.39 -5.91 1.59
N PHE A 153 31.56 -5.34 0.75
CA PHE A 153 30.22 -5.84 0.43
C PHE A 153 30.14 -6.33 -1.03
N GLY A 154 30.77 -7.38 -1.41
CA GLY A 154 30.54 -8.17 -2.64
C GLY A 154 29.91 -7.50 -3.88
N GLY A 155 30.24 -6.21 -4.15
CA GLY A 155 29.99 -5.51 -5.46
C GLY A 155 28.57 -5.19 -5.82
N LYS A 156 27.69 -5.40 -6.47
CA LYS A 156 26.57 -4.79 -7.17
C LYS A 156 25.20 -4.73 -6.43
N ALA A 157 24.99 -5.51 -5.37
CA ALA A 157 23.64 -5.73 -4.82
C ALA A 157 23.27 -4.86 -3.59
N VAL A 158 24.21 -4.17 -2.97
CA VAL A 158 24.02 -3.47 -1.67
C VAL A 158 22.98 -2.33 -1.69
N PHE A 159 22.57 -1.89 -2.87
CA PHE A 159 21.67 -0.75 -3.04
C PHE A 159 20.41 -1.09 -3.85
N VAL A 160 20.26 -2.32 -4.28
CA VAL A 160 19.21 -2.72 -5.22
C VAL A 160 18.10 -3.51 -4.54
N GLU A 161 18.47 -4.34 -3.55
CA GLU A 161 17.57 -5.28 -2.88
C GLU A 161 16.33 -4.59 -2.30
N GLU A 162 16.52 -3.49 -1.55
CA GLU A 162 15.41 -2.78 -0.92
C GLU A 162 14.54 -2.03 -1.93
N ILE A 163 15.12 -1.59 -3.06
CA ILE A 163 14.35 -0.97 -4.15
C ILE A 163 13.53 -2.04 -4.87
N GLU A 164 14.10 -3.22 -5.12
CA GLU A 164 13.37 -4.35 -5.70
C GLU A 164 12.25 -4.85 -4.78
N GLU A 165 12.49 -4.93 -3.47
CA GLU A 165 11.46 -5.24 -2.48
C GLU A 165 10.33 -4.20 -2.50
N ALA A 166 10.67 -2.90 -2.54
CA ALA A 166 9.68 -1.83 -2.61
C ALA A 166 8.85 -1.85 -3.90
N LEU A 167 9.44 -2.28 -5.03
CA LEU A 167 8.71 -2.53 -6.28
C LEU A 167 7.78 -3.75 -6.15
N LEU A 168 8.26 -4.84 -5.56
CA LEU A 168 7.51 -6.08 -5.43
C LEU A 168 6.34 -5.98 -4.44
N ASP A 169 6.50 -5.18 -3.40
CA ASP A 169 5.45 -4.96 -2.40
C ASP A 169 4.51 -3.79 -2.75
N GLY A 170 4.82 -3.06 -3.83
CA GLY A 170 4.01 -1.95 -4.32
C GLY A 170 4.16 -0.66 -3.52
N THR A 171 5.28 -0.47 -2.84
CA THR A 171 5.62 0.80 -2.16
C THR A 171 6.05 1.87 -3.16
N ILE A 172 6.67 1.47 -4.28
CA ILE A 172 7.06 2.33 -5.40
C ILE A 172 6.59 1.73 -6.71
#